data_66d3f3e3ec6c02e01ac6067e76d67be4
#
_entry.id   66d3f3e3ec6c02e01ac6067e76d67be4
#
_cell.length_a   1.000
_cell.length_b   1.000
_cell.length_c   1.000
_cell.angle_alpha   90.00
_cell.angle_beta   90.00
_cell.angle_gamma   90.00
#
_symmetry.space_group_name_H-M   'P 1'
#
loop_
_entity.id
_entity.type
_entity.pdbx_description
1 polymer ?
#
loop_
_entity_poly.entity_id
_entity_poly.type
_entity_poly.pdbx_seq_one_letter_code
_entity_poly.pdbx_strand_id
1 'polypeptide(L)'
;MSNPTAQRAAQIWWHIFNQNFAQFFRYNCRQIVPGLSRDNQPLLAWMVHYKSVCVRKIINLRKSPQHTLSTVETESCQVLSLTLINRPLVADRAAPAEGILEIFQILWKMKNPVVFHGKSGTTRTGLITTACMIVFQAVSVTSAKSQISTYYVGIAFGTCNIYQCILDGFQSRHFHAAIGLKDWIANENDNEKRQAGFDSNRPRRELA
;
A
#
# COMPACT_ATOMS: atom_id res chain seq x y z
N MET A 1 -20.87 -32.52 16.33
CA MET A 1 -21.01 -31.06 16.31
C MET A 1 -19.62 -30.47 16.16
N SER A 2 -19.29 -29.91 15.03
CA SER A 2 -17.96 -29.34 14.74
C SER A 2 -17.78 -28.02 15.53
N ASN A 3 -16.67 -27.92 16.25
CA ASN A 3 -16.32 -26.76 17.05
C ASN A 3 -16.21 -25.52 16.15
N PRO A 4 -17.01 -24.44 16.36
CA PRO A 4 -17.01 -23.24 15.52
C PRO A 4 -15.63 -22.56 15.42
N THR A 5 -14.80 -22.67 16.45
CA THR A 5 -13.43 -22.17 16.47
C THR A 5 -12.50 -22.97 15.57
N ALA A 6 -12.64 -24.27 15.50
CA ALA A 6 -11.83 -25.13 14.62
C ALA A 6 -12.19 -24.93 13.14
N GLN A 7 -13.48 -24.73 12.82
CA GLN A 7 -13.91 -24.39 11.46
C GLN A 7 -13.40 -23.02 11.03
N ARG A 8 -13.43 -22.04 11.91
CA ARG A 8 -12.88 -20.70 11.66
C ARG A 8 -11.35 -20.73 11.45
N ALA A 9 -10.64 -21.50 12.27
CA ALA A 9 -9.21 -21.71 12.11
C ALA A 9 -8.89 -22.42 10.78
N ALA A 10 -9.62 -23.46 10.41
CA ALA A 10 -9.45 -24.17 9.15
C ALA A 10 -9.73 -23.28 7.93
N GLN A 11 -10.77 -22.43 7.98
CA GLN A 11 -11.04 -21.45 6.92
C GLN A 11 -9.93 -20.41 6.80
N ILE A 12 -9.39 -19.92 7.91
CA ILE A 12 -8.25 -18.99 7.93
C ILE A 12 -7.02 -19.67 7.31
N TRP A 13 -6.71 -20.91 7.70
CA TRP A 13 -5.61 -21.70 7.13
C TRP A 13 -5.81 -21.97 5.65
N TRP A 14 -7.01 -22.31 5.21
CA TRP A 14 -7.32 -22.56 3.80
C TRP A 14 -7.15 -21.31 2.94
N HIS A 15 -7.61 -20.15 3.41
CA HIS A 15 -7.42 -18.87 2.73
C HIS A 15 -5.95 -18.41 2.69
N ILE A 16 -5.20 -18.69 3.76
CA ILE A 16 -3.76 -18.43 3.80
C ILE A 16 -3.03 -19.28 2.76
N PHE A 17 -3.37 -20.57 2.67
CA PHE A 17 -2.72 -21.50 1.73
C PHE A 17 -3.08 -21.25 0.26
N ASN A 18 -4.32 -20.92 -0.07
CA ASN A 18 -4.78 -20.79 -1.46
C ASN A 18 -4.56 -19.42 -2.09
N GLN A 19 -4.28 -18.36 -1.33
CA GLN A 19 -4.10 -17.01 -1.88
C GLN A 19 -2.65 -16.51 -1.84
N ASN A 20 -1.71 -17.24 -2.45
CA ASN A 20 -0.31 -16.82 -2.58
C ASN A 20 0.56 -17.06 -1.33
N PHE A 21 0.75 -18.31 -1.00
CA PHE A 21 1.65 -18.84 0.03
C PHE A 21 3.02 -18.12 0.10
N ALA A 22 3.64 -17.84 -1.05
CA ALA A 22 4.94 -17.17 -1.11
C ALA A 22 4.95 -15.71 -0.63
N GLN A 23 3.80 -15.02 -0.62
CA GLN A 23 3.72 -13.62 -0.18
C GLN A 23 3.60 -13.49 1.35
N PHE A 24 3.13 -14.52 2.04
CA PHE A 24 2.99 -14.54 3.49
C PHE A 24 4.30 -14.77 4.23
N PHE A 25 5.28 -15.44 3.59
CA PHE A 25 6.58 -15.72 4.21
C PHE A 25 7.62 -14.64 3.99
N ARG A 26 7.35 -13.64 3.17
CA ARG A 26 8.24 -12.48 3.01
C ARG A 26 7.84 -11.38 3.98
N TYR A 27 8.57 -11.26 5.06
CA TYR A 27 8.61 -10.04 5.85
C TYR A 27 9.15 -8.92 4.96
N ASN A 28 8.31 -7.95 4.65
CA ASN A 28 8.67 -6.84 3.77
C ASN A 28 8.61 -5.50 4.50
N CYS A 29 8.68 -5.56 5.84
CA CYS A 29 8.67 -4.36 6.65
C CYS A 29 9.98 -3.59 6.48
N ARG A 30 9.87 -2.35 6.06
CA ARG A 30 11.00 -1.43 5.92
C ARG A 30 10.64 -0.06 6.44
N GLN A 31 11.52 0.50 7.23
CA GLN A 31 11.42 1.88 7.67
C GLN A 31 11.74 2.81 6.48
N ILE A 32 10.87 3.80 6.27
CA ILE A 32 10.99 4.82 5.22
C ILE A 32 11.63 6.07 5.81
N VAL A 33 11.04 6.56 6.89
CA VAL A 33 11.56 7.65 7.72
C VAL A 33 11.43 7.26 9.18
N PRO A 34 12.09 7.91 10.12
CA PRO A 34 11.91 7.65 11.54
C PRO A 34 10.42 7.64 11.92
N GLY A 35 9.97 6.55 12.52
CA GLY A 35 8.58 6.37 12.93
C GLY A 35 7.59 5.99 11.82
N LEU A 36 8.01 5.82 10.57
CA LEU A 36 7.14 5.39 9.48
C LEU A 36 7.72 4.20 8.75
N SER A 37 6.97 3.10 8.72
CA SER A 37 7.35 1.89 8.02
C SER A 37 6.29 1.43 7.03
N ARG A 38 6.73 0.76 5.98
CA ARG A 38 5.89 0.06 4.99
C ARG A 38 5.93 -1.43 5.23
N ASP A 39 4.85 -2.14 4.84
CA ASP A 39 4.85 -3.60 4.86
C ASP A 39 3.90 -4.20 3.81
N ASN A 40 3.89 -5.54 3.71
CA ASN A 40 2.80 -6.33 3.14
C ASN A 40 1.72 -6.56 4.21
N GLN A 41 0.65 -7.30 3.87
CA GLN A 41 -0.39 -7.66 4.84
C GLN A 41 0.25 -8.34 6.07
N PRO A 42 0.14 -7.75 7.27
CA PRO A 42 0.77 -8.31 8.46
C PRO A 42 0.04 -9.56 8.94
N LEU A 43 0.81 -10.50 9.46
CA LEU A 43 0.32 -11.60 10.28
C LEU A 43 0.27 -11.17 11.75
N LEU A 44 -0.47 -11.90 12.58
CA LEU A 44 -0.56 -11.62 14.01
C LEU A 44 0.84 -11.52 14.67
N ALA A 45 1.75 -12.42 14.32
CA ALA A 45 3.13 -12.39 14.86
C ALA A 45 3.86 -11.07 14.57
N TRP A 46 3.66 -10.51 13.36
CA TRP A 46 4.22 -9.22 12.99
C TRP A 46 3.57 -8.07 13.76
N MET A 47 2.26 -8.14 13.97
CA MET A 47 1.53 -7.12 14.75
C MET A 47 1.96 -7.10 16.22
N VAL A 48 2.26 -8.27 16.80
CA VAL A 48 2.90 -8.38 18.12
C VAL A 48 4.27 -7.68 18.12
N HIS A 49 5.08 -7.93 17.10
CA HIS A 49 6.36 -7.25 16.94
C HIS A 49 6.18 -5.73 16.77
N TYR A 50 5.20 -5.27 15.96
CA TYR A 50 4.94 -3.82 15.84
C TYR A 50 4.65 -3.18 17.21
N LYS A 51 3.85 -3.86 18.03
CA LYS A 51 3.56 -3.41 19.38
C LYS A 51 4.83 -3.29 20.25
N SER A 52 5.74 -4.27 20.15
CA SER A 52 7.00 -4.29 20.92
C SER A 52 7.95 -3.15 20.53
N VAL A 53 7.93 -2.72 19.26
CA VAL A 53 8.71 -1.57 18.77
C VAL A 53 7.92 -0.25 18.77
N CYS A 54 6.94 -0.16 19.64
CA CYS A 54 6.17 1.05 19.90
C CYS A 54 5.29 1.55 18.74
N VAL A 55 5.02 0.77 17.72
CA VAL A 55 3.98 1.11 16.74
C VAL A 55 2.63 1.26 17.45
N ARG A 56 1.88 2.28 17.08
CA ARG A 56 0.54 2.55 17.65
C ARG A 56 -0.56 2.54 16.61
N LYS A 57 -0.22 2.75 15.34
CA LYS A 57 -1.19 2.85 14.24
C LYS A 57 -0.79 1.98 13.08
N ILE A 58 -1.79 1.32 12.49
CA ILE A 58 -1.65 0.58 11.23
C ILE A 58 -2.59 1.23 10.22
N ILE A 59 -2.09 1.57 9.04
CA ILE A 59 -2.88 2.08 7.92
C ILE A 59 -3.02 0.98 6.89
N ASN A 60 -4.24 0.48 6.72
CA ASN A 60 -4.57 -0.53 5.73
C ASN A 60 -5.00 0.14 4.42
N LEU A 61 -4.21 -0.07 3.36
CA LEU A 61 -4.47 0.45 2.00
C LEU A 61 -5.30 -0.52 1.15
N ARG A 62 -5.81 -1.60 1.71
CA ARG A 62 -6.61 -2.59 0.99
C ARG A 62 -8.08 -2.20 0.95
N LYS A 63 -8.73 -2.55 -0.17
CA LYS A 63 -10.19 -2.44 -0.28
C LYS A 63 -10.82 -3.62 0.45
N SER A 64 -11.84 -3.32 1.23
CA SER A 64 -12.88 -4.20 1.79
C SER A 64 -12.59 -4.90 3.12
N PRO A 65 -13.50 -4.70 4.07
CA PRO A 65 -13.58 -5.43 5.33
C PRO A 65 -14.18 -6.86 5.20
N GLN A 66 -14.66 -7.27 4.02
CA GLN A 66 -15.38 -8.55 3.84
C GLN A 66 -14.49 -9.78 3.69
N HIS A 67 -13.17 -9.65 3.73
CA HIS A 67 -12.25 -10.78 3.70
C HIS A 67 -11.86 -11.22 5.10
N THR A 68 -11.80 -12.53 5.33
CA THR A 68 -11.39 -13.15 6.60
C THR A 68 -10.11 -12.54 7.20
N LEU A 69 -9.13 -12.19 6.35
CA LEU A 69 -7.89 -11.54 6.80
C LEU A 69 -8.11 -10.12 7.36
N SER A 70 -9.09 -9.38 6.85
CA SER A 70 -9.42 -8.05 7.38
C SER A 70 -10.09 -8.15 8.75
N THR A 71 -10.90 -9.17 8.97
CA THR A 71 -11.53 -9.45 10.28
C THR A 71 -10.46 -9.81 11.29
N VAL A 72 -9.55 -10.74 10.94
CA VAL A 72 -8.43 -11.16 11.80
C VAL A 72 -7.52 -9.97 12.14
N GLU A 73 -7.22 -9.11 11.17
CA GLU A 73 -6.44 -7.89 11.41
C GLU A 73 -7.12 -6.95 12.38
N THR A 74 -8.44 -6.73 12.21
CA THR A 74 -9.23 -5.87 13.09
C THR A 74 -9.25 -6.41 14.52
N GLU A 75 -9.55 -7.70 14.69
CA GLU A 75 -9.55 -8.37 15.99
C GLU A 75 -8.16 -8.31 16.66
N SER A 76 -7.10 -8.56 15.87
CA SER A 76 -5.72 -8.48 16.36
C SER A 76 -5.35 -7.07 16.80
N CYS A 77 -5.76 -6.05 16.07
CA CYS A 77 -5.55 -4.66 16.46
C CYS A 77 -6.24 -4.32 17.77
N GLN A 78 -7.47 -4.80 17.96
CA GLN A 78 -8.21 -4.61 19.22
C GLN A 78 -7.48 -5.25 20.40
N VAL A 79 -7.10 -6.52 20.28
CA VAL A 79 -6.37 -7.25 21.35
C VAL A 79 -5.03 -6.58 21.68
N LEU A 80 -4.31 -6.13 20.66
CA LEU A 80 -2.99 -5.49 20.83
C LEU A 80 -3.07 -3.99 21.15
N SER A 81 -4.27 -3.42 21.26
CA SER A 81 -4.47 -1.97 21.44
C SER A 81 -3.73 -1.13 20.39
N LEU A 82 -3.80 -1.58 19.11
CA LEU A 82 -3.32 -0.87 17.95
C LEU A 82 -4.49 -0.16 17.26
N THR A 83 -4.29 1.07 16.81
CA THR A 83 -5.30 1.79 16.04
C THR A 83 -5.23 1.37 14.57
N LEU A 84 -6.27 0.71 14.06
CA LEU A 84 -6.39 0.37 12.63
C LEU A 84 -7.11 1.51 11.89
N ILE A 85 -6.50 2.02 10.84
CA ILE A 85 -7.05 3.07 9.97
C ILE A 85 -7.18 2.50 8.57
N ASN A 86 -8.40 2.32 8.09
CA ASN A 86 -8.65 1.86 6.73
C ASN A 86 -8.69 3.05 5.77
N ARG A 87 -7.77 3.09 4.81
CA ARG A 87 -7.71 4.09 3.72
C ARG A 87 -7.47 3.35 2.40
N PRO A 88 -8.54 2.78 1.82
CA PRO A 88 -8.41 1.91 0.67
C PRO A 88 -7.98 2.66 -0.57
N LEU A 89 -6.95 2.13 -1.23
CA LEU A 89 -6.56 2.49 -2.59
C LEU A 89 -6.87 1.31 -3.52
N VAL A 90 -7.31 1.60 -4.72
CA VAL A 90 -7.62 0.56 -5.72
C VAL A 90 -6.32 0.19 -6.43
N ALA A 91 -6.02 -1.10 -6.57
CA ALA A 91 -4.70 -1.54 -7.06
C ALA A 91 -4.52 -1.39 -8.58
N ASP A 92 -5.61 -1.40 -9.35
CA ASP A 92 -5.68 -1.45 -10.81
C ASP A 92 -6.32 -0.21 -11.44
N ARG A 93 -6.56 0.82 -10.65
CA ARG A 93 -7.10 2.11 -11.09
C ARG A 93 -6.35 3.27 -10.46
N ALA A 94 -6.39 4.41 -11.14
CA ALA A 94 -5.87 5.65 -10.58
C ALA A 94 -6.55 5.96 -9.25
N ALA A 95 -5.74 6.17 -8.21
CA ALA A 95 -6.27 6.51 -6.89
C ALA A 95 -6.81 7.95 -6.92
N PRO A 96 -8.01 8.18 -6.36
CA PRO A 96 -8.52 9.54 -6.20
C PRO A 96 -7.52 10.42 -5.43
N ALA A 97 -7.38 11.67 -5.87
CA ALA A 97 -6.48 12.63 -5.25
C ALA A 97 -6.75 12.78 -3.75
N GLU A 98 -8.03 12.86 -3.39
CA GLU A 98 -8.50 12.99 -2.02
C GLU A 98 -8.01 11.85 -1.14
N GLY A 99 -8.09 10.60 -1.63
CA GLY A 99 -7.64 9.42 -0.88
C GLY A 99 -6.14 9.44 -0.60
N ILE A 100 -5.32 9.89 -1.55
CA ILE A 100 -3.87 10.05 -1.35
C ILE A 100 -3.59 11.18 -0.36
N LEU A 101 -4.26 12.32 -0.52
CA LEU A 101 -4.10 13.49 0.34
C LEU A 101 -4.53 13.22 1.79
N GLU A 102 -5.62 12.46 2.00
CA GLU A 102 -6.02 12.02 3.34
C GLU A 102 -4.94 11.17 4.02
N ILE A 103 -4.30 10.24 3.28
CA ILE A 103 -3.20 9.46 3.82
C ILE A 103 -2.04 10.37 4.22
N PHE A 104 -1.68 11.36 3.40
CA PHE A 104 -0.66 12.34 3.76
C PHE A 104 -1.01 13.15 5.00
N GLN A 105 -2.27 13.58 5.15
CA GLN A 105 -2.69 14.29 6.35
C GLN A 105 -2.55 13.45 7.62
N ILE A 106 -2.85 12.14 7.54
CA ILE A 106 -2.67 11.21 8.65
C ILE A 106 -1.19 11.05 8.98
N LEU A 107 -0.35 10.86 7.96
CA LEU A 107 1.09 10.68 8.12
C LEU A 107 1.78 11.95 8.62
N TRP A 108 1.34 13.12 8.16
CA TRP A 108 1.88 14.41 8.62
C TRP A 108 1.59 14.69 10.09
N LYS A 109 0.43 14.26 10.57
CA LYS A 109 0.00 14.44 11.97
C LYS A 109 0.42 13.29 12.88
N MET A 110 1.25 12.35 12.41
CA MET A 110 1.67 11.23 13.25
C MET A 110 2.60 11.69 14.37
N LYS A 111 2.28 11.27 15.59
CA LYS A 111 3.11 11.49 16.79
C LYS A 111 3.81 10.21 17.26
N ASN A 112 3.35 9.06 16.80
CA ASN A 112 3.80 7.73 17.19
C ASN A 112 4.17 6.94 15.93
N PRO A 113 5.01 5.90 16.06
CA PRO A 113 5.34 5.03 14.93
C PRO A 113 4.10 4.45 14.25
N VAL A 114 4.11 4.46 12.93
CA VAL A 114 3.04 4.01 12.06
C VAL A 114 3.57 2.99 11.06
N VAL A 115 2.80 1.94 10.80
CA VAL A 115 3.02 1.02 9.69
C VAL A 115 1.87 1.18 8.71
N PHE A 116 2.15 1.29 7.41
CA PHE A 116 1.12 1.16 6.39
C PHE A 116 1.40 -0.02 5.48
N HIS A 117 0.33 -0.67 5.02
CA HIS A 117 0.46 -1.87 4.22
C HIS A 117 -0.58 -2.01 3.11
N GLY A 118 -0.21 -2.75 2.10
CA GLY A 118 -1.10 -3.27 1.06
C GLY A 118 -1.28 -4.78 1.20
N LYS A 119 -1.64 -5.48 0.11
CA LYS A 119 -1.70 -6.96 0.08
C LYS A 119 -0.27 -7.53 0.05
N SER A 120 0.50 -7.14 -0.94
CA SER A 120 1.87 -7.62 -1.21
C SER A 120 2.97 -6.64 -0.80
N GLY A 121 2.59 -5.47 -0.30
CA GLY A 121 3.56 -4.41 -0.01
C GLY A 121 4.19 -3.76 -1.25
N THR A 122 3.59 -3.91 -2.43
CA THR A 122 4.19 -3.48 -3.70
C THR A 122 3.53 -2.23 -4.27
N THR A 123 2.45 -2.37 -5.00
CA THR A 123 1.83 -1.32 -5.83
C THR A 123 1.33 -0.12 -5.02
N ARG A 124 0.32 -0.32 -4.17
CA ARG A 124 -0.27 0.75 -3.32
C ARG A 124 0.70 1.26 -2.29
N THR A 125 1.37 0.33 -1.64
CA THR A 125 2.41 0.61 -0.65
C THR A 125 3.58 1.34 -1.30
N GLY A 126 3.98 0.93 -2.51
CA GLY A 126 5.02 1.58 -3.30
C GLY A 126 4.67 3.04 -3.63
N LEU A 127 3.44 3.32 -4.07
CA LEU A 127 2.98 4.69 -4.32
C LEU A 127 3.16 5.58 -3.09
N ILE A 128 2.60 5.16 -1.95
CA ILE A 128 2.65 5.94 -0.71
C ILE A 128 4.11 6.08 -0.23
N THR A 129 4.92 5.01 -0.35
CA THR A 129 6.35 5.08 -0.01
C THR A 129 7.08 6.11 -0.87
N THR A 130 6.93 6.03 -2.20
CA THR A 130 7.57 6.97 -3.14
C THR A 130 7.17 8.40 -2.81
N ALA A 131 5.89 8.61 -2.59
CA ALA A 131 5.38 9.93 -2.27
C ALA A 131 5.90 10.44 -0.90
N CYS A 132 6.01 9.58 0.12
CA CYS A 132 6.63 9.93 1.39
C CYS A 132 8.12 10.30 1.25
N MET A 133 8.87 9.58 0.42
CA MET A 133 10.29 9.89 0.18
C MET A 133 10.46 11.25 -0.50
N ILE A 134 9.61 11.56 -1.47
CA ILE A 134 9.62 12.87 -2.14
C ILE A 134 9.26 13.99 -1.15
N VAL A 135 8.18 13.81 -0.39
CA VAL A 135 7.62 14.87 0.46
C VAL A 135 8.41 15.08 1.77
N PHE A 136 8.83 13.98 2.41
CA PHE A 136 9.47 14.06 3.74
C PHE A 136 11.00 14.02 3.69
N GLN A 137 11.59 13.46 2.63
CA GLN A 137 13.04 13.32 2.50
C GLN A 137 13.63 14.16 1.37
N ALA A 138 12.80 14.86 0.59
CA ALA A 138 13.21 15.60 -0.61
C ALA A 138 14.03 14.74 -1.62
N VAL A 139 13.77 13.42 -1.66
CA VAL A 139 14.41 12.52 -2.61
C VAL A 139 13.89 12.81 -4.01
N SER A 140 14.76 12.75 -5.01
CA SER A 140 14.34 12.97 -6.41
C SER A 140 13.27 11.95 -6.83
N VAL A 141 12.36 12.37 -7.71
CA VAL A 141 11.29 11.50 -8.22
C VAL A 141 11.87 10.22 -8.84
N THR A 142 12.95 10.34 -9.62
CA THR A 142 13.63 9.20 -10.25
C THR A 142 14.12 8.18 -9.22
N SER A 143 14.78 8.63 -8.16
CA SER A 143 15.27 7.73 -7.10
C SER A 143 14.13 7.13 -6.31
N ALA A 144 13.11 7.91 -5.97
CA ALA A 144 11.95 7.45 -5.20
C ALA A 144 11.10 6.42 -5.96
N LYS A 145 10.99 6.51 -7.29
CA LYS A 145 10.24 5.56 -8.13
C LYS A 145 10.76 4.11 -8.03
N SER A 146 11.99 3.89 -7.62
CA SER A 146 12.53 2.55 -7.35
C SER A 146 11.70 1.77 -6.32
N GLN A 147 10.93 2.46 -5.47
CA GLN A 147 10.04 1.84 -4.48
C GLN A 147 8.81 1.15 -5.07
N ILE A 148 8.47 1.45 -6.33
CA ILE A 148 7.43 0.75 -7.10
C ILE A 148 8.03 -0.34 -8.00
N SER A 149 9.35 -0.52 -7.97
CA SER A 149 10.05 -1.46 -8.84
C SER A 149 9.72 -2.92 -8.54
N THR A 150 10.02 -3.77 -9.52
CA THR A 150 9.89 -5.24 -9.50
C THR A 150 10.62 -5.94 -8.35
N TYR A 151 11.60 -5.30 -7.71
CA TYR A 151 12.29 -5.82 -6.53
C TYR A 151 11.33 -6.15 -5.38
N TYR A 152 10.25 -5.37 -5.23
CA TYR A 152 9.20 -5.61 -4.24
C TYR A 152 8.07 -6.52 -4.78
N VAL A 153 8.03 -6.72 -6.08
CA VAL A 153 7.00 -7.49 -6.81
C VAL A 153 7.58 -8.85 -7.17
N GLY A 154 7.97 -9.70 -6.30
CA GLY A 154 8.37 -11.05 -6.72
C GLY A 154 7.53 -11.53 -7.92
N ILE A 155 8.10 -11.47 -9.12
CA ILE A 155 7.56 -11.98 -10.39
C ILE A 155 6.19 -11.37 -10.80
N ALA A 156 6.18 -10.17 -11.35
CA ALA A 156 5.14 -9.73 -12.27
C ALA A 156 5.80 -9.14 -13.51
N PHE A 157 5.93 -9.96 -14.52
CA PHE A 157 6.45 -9.58 -15.83
C PHE A 157 5.61 -8.47 -16.46
N GLY A 158 6.25 -7.36 -16.82
CA GLY A 158 5.89 -6.58 -18.01
C GLY A 158 4.64 -5.71 -17.97
N THR A 159 3.89 -5.57 -16.88
CA THR A 159 2.72 -4.70 -16.85
C THR A 159 3.05 -3.34 -16.23
N CYS A 160 2.90 -2.29 -17.03
CA CYS A 160 2.89 -0.92 -16.54
C CYS A 160 1.91 -0.82 -15.34
N ASN A 161 2.37 -0.25 -14.24
CA ASN A 161 1.54 -0.04 -13.06
C ASN A 161 0.93 1.35 -13.16
N ILE A 162 -0.38 1.48 -12.97
CA ILE A 162 -1.09 2.77 -13.00
C ILE A 162 -0.41 3.82 -12.10
N TYR A 163 0.17 3.43 -11.00
CA TYR A 163 0.87 4.33 -10.09
C TYR A 163 2.24 4.81 -10.62
N GLN A 164 2.90 4.01 -11.47
CA GLN A 164 4.03 4.51 -12.25
C GLN A 164 3.60 5.60 -13.21
N CYS A 165 2.49 5.41 -13.92
CA CYS A 165 1.95 6.42 -14.82
C CYS A 165 1.61 7.75 -14.12
N ILE A 166 1.11 7.67 -12.87
CA ILE A 166 0.87 8.87 -12.03
C ILE A 166 2.20 9.56 -11.72
N LEU A 167 3.21 8.82 -11.28
CA LEU A 167 4.52 9.39 -10.94
C LEU A 167 5.29 9.89 -12.16
N ASP A 168 5.13 9.26 -13.32
CA ASP A 168 5.71 9.73 -14.59
C ASP A 168 5.08 11.05 -14.99
N GLY A 169 3.77 11.20 -14.81
CA GLY A 169 3.08 12.44 -15.03
C GLY A 169 3.54 13.58 -14.10
N PHE A 170 3.73 13.26 -12.83
CA PHE A 170 4.31 14.22 -11.88
C PHE A 170 5.75 14.57 -12.25
N GLN A 171 6.59 13.59 -12.56
CA GLN A 171 7.99 13.82 -12.94
C GLN A 171 8.11 14.73 -14.16
N SER A 172 7.32 14.47 -15.20
CA SER A 172 7.29 15.31 -16.39
C SER A 172 6.89 16.75 -16.06
N ARG A 173 5.84 16.93 -15.26
CA ARG A 173 5.36 18.25 -14.87
C ARG A 173 6.35 19.00 -13.97
N HIS A 174 6.96 18.31 -13.02
CA HIS A 174 7.96 18.87 -12.11
C HIS A 174 9.24 19.31 -12.84
N PHE A 175 9.61 18.60 -13.92
CA PHE A 175 10.75 18.97 -14.75
C PHE A 175 10.53 20.30 -15.50
N HIS A 176 9.31 20.57 -15.96
CA HIS A 176 8.98 21.79 -16.68
C HIS A 176 8.74 23.01 -15.78
N ALA A 177 8.24 22.78 -14.58
CA ALA A 177 8.07 23.82 -13.58
C ALA A 177 8.06 23.21 -12.18
N ALA A 178 8.82 23.77 -11.26
CA ALA A 178 8.94 23.28 -9.90
C ALA A 178 7.57 23.34 -9.17
N ILE A 179 6.88 22.22 -9.13
CA ILE A 179 5.65 22.03 -8.37
C ILE A 179 5.86 20.94 -7.33
N GLY A 180 5.31 21.12 -6.13
CA GLY A 180 5.31 20.08 -5.09
C GLY A 180 4.39 18.92 -5.44
N LEU A 181 4.76 17.68 -5.05
CA LEU A 181 3.94 16.49 -5.33
C LEU A 181 2.52 16.64 -4.76
N LYS A 182 2.38 17.18 -3.57
CA LYS A 182 1.09 17.40 -2.91
C LYS A 182 0.21 18.36 -3.71
N ASP A 183 0.77 19.49 -4.15
CA ASP A 183 0.04 20.50 -4.90
C ASP A 183 -0.34 20.00 -6.29
N TRP A 184 0.55 19.22 -6.92
CA TRP A 184 0.26 18.57 -8.18
C TRP A 184 -0.87 17.55 -8.06
N ILE A 185 -0.85 16.70 -7.02
CA ILE A 185 -1.94 15.74 -6.77
C ILE A 185 -3.27 16.47 -6.55
N ALA A 186 -3.26 17.56 -5.80
CA ALA A 186 -4.46 18.31 -5.45
C ALA A 186 -5.08 19.04 -6.65
N ASN A 187 -4.26 19.58 -7.55
CA ASN A 187 -4.71 20.59 -8.53
C ASN A 187 -4.53 20.17 -9.99
N GLU A 188 -3.56 19.30 -10.30
CA GLU A 188 -3.19 18.99 -11.69
C GLU A 188 -3.26 17.51 -12.04
N ASN A 189 -3.43 16.62 -11.08
CA ASN A 189 -3.50 15.18 -11.35
C ASN A 189 -4.88 14.80 -11.88
N ASP A 190 -5.00 14.70 -13.19
CA ASP A 190 -6.18 14.20 -13.90
C ASP A 190 -6.21 12.67 -13.88
N ASN A 191 -7.00 12.12 -12.98
CA ASN A 191 -7.13 10.67 -12.80
C ASN A 191 -7.77 9.97 -14.01
N GLU A 192 -8.71 10.61 -14.70
CA GLU A 192 -9.39 10.04 -15.87
C GLU A 192 -8.42 9.93 -17.04
N LYS A 193 -7.66 11.01 -17.29
CA LYS A 193 -6.62 11.02 -18.32
C LYS A 193 -5.53 9.98 -18.03
N ARG A 194 -5.11 9.84 -16.76
CA ARG A 194 -4.12 8.82 -16.35
C ARG A 194 -4.66 7.42 -16.52
N GLN A 195 -5.92 7.19 -16.17
CA GLN A 195 -6.57 5.91 -16.35
C GLN A 195 -6.71 5.55 -17.83
N ALA A 196 -7.17 6.46 -18.66
CA ALA A 196 -7.29 6.26 -20.10
C ALA A 196 -5.94 5.94 -20.76
N GLY A 197 -4.88 6.69 -20.40
CA GLY A 197 -3.52 6.42 -20.86
C GLY A 197 -2.98 5.07 -20.40
N PHE A 198 -3.31 4.63 -19.20
CA PHE A 198 -2.96 3.32 -18.69
C PHE A 198 -3.70 2.20 -19.45
N ASP A 199 -5.01 2.35 -19.65
CA ASP A 199 -5.85 1.34 -20.28
C ASP A 199 -5.47 1.17 -21.77
N SER A 200 -5.09 2.26 -22.46
CA SER A 200 -4.63 2.19 -23.86
C SER A 200 -3.28 1.50 -24.03
N ASN A 201 -2.42 1.56 -23.04
CA ASN A 201 -1.08 0.94 -23.06
C ASN A 201 -1.05 -0.43 -22.36
N ARG A 202 -2.17 -0.92 -21.85
CA ARG A 202 -2.25 -2.23 -21.21
C ARG A 202 -2.23 -3.32 -22.28
N PRO A 203 -1.26 -4.26 -22.24
CA PRO A 203 -1.29 -5.38 -23.17
C PRO A 203 -2.62 -6.13 -23.00
N ARG A 204 -3.32 -6.35 -24.11
CA ARG A 204 -4.54 -7.16 -24.12
C ARG A 204 -4.17 -8.54 -23.58
N ARG A 205 -4.79 -8.93 -22.47
CA ARG A 205 -4.74 -10.34 -22.06
C ARG A 205 -5.48 -11.12 -23.14
N GLU A 206 -4.75 -11.83 -23.97
CA GLU A 206 -5.34 -12.89 -24.77
C GLU A 206 -5.96 -13.88 -23.78
N LEU A 207 -7.27 -14.02 -23.86
CA LEU A 207 -8.01 -15.05 -23.16
C LEU A 207 -7.63 -16.37 -23.86
N ALA A 208 -6.69 -17.11 -23.23
CA ALA A 208 -6.44 -18.50 -23.53
C ALA A 208 -7.28 -19.37 -22.59
#